data_c4c45570114166c3d1d201271e0c1909
#
_entry.id   c4c45570114166c3d1d201271e0c1909
#
_cell.length_a   1.000
_cell.length_b   1.000
_cell.length_c   1.000
_cell.angle_alpha   90.00
_cell.angle_beta   90.00
_cell.angle_gamma   90.00
#
_symmetry.space_group_name_H-M   'P 1'
#
loop_
_entity.id
_entity.type
_entity.pdbx_description
1 polymer ?
#
loop_
_entity_poly.entity_id
_entity_poly.type
_entity_poly.pdbx_seq_one_letter_code
_entity_poly.pdbx_strand_id
1 'polypeptide(L)'
;MIIGYFADGPWSHGVLDKLLLKTHLKIGFICVRYDHQDSILKAKAKKNNIPILTSANINNDKFINDIGKYSCDLFVSMSFNQIFKKKMIETPPLGIINCHAGKLPFYR
;
A
#
# COMPACT_ATOMS: atom_id res chain seq x y z
N MET A 1 0.12 13.22 -7.79
CA MET A 1 0.30 11.76 -7.92
C MET A 1 -0.50 11.04 -6.85
N ILE A 2 -1.24 10.02 -7.24
CA ILE A 2 -2.05 9.23 -6.31
C ILE A 2 -1.36 7.90 -6.05
N ILE A 3 -1.16 7.57 -4.78
CA ILE A 3 -0.45 6.37 -4.35
C ILE A 3 -1.42 5.41 -3.67
N GLY A 4 -1.35 4.13 -4.04
CA GLY A 4 -1.95 3.04 -3.28
C GLY A 4 -0.89 2.46 -2.36
N TYR A 5 -1.16 2.43 -1.05
CA TYR A 5 -0.17 2.07 -0.06
C TYR A 5 -0.51 0.73 0.59
N PHE A 6 0.36 -0.27 0.38
CA PHE A 6 0.23 -1.61 0.96
C PHE A 6 1.27 -1.74 2.06
N ALA A 7 0.85 -1.89 3.31
CA ALA A 7 1.80 -1.67 4.39
C ALA A 7 1.49 -2.46 5.66
N ASP A 8 2.52 -2.68 6.44
CA ASP A 8 2.43 -3.29 7.75
C ASP A 8 3.65 -2.92 8.59
N GLY A 9 3.46 -2.79 9.91
CA GLY A 9 4.54 -2.66 10.86
C GLY A 9 5.12 -1.26 11.02
N PRO A 10 6.05 -1.10 12.00
CA PRO A 10 6.55 0.22 12.40
C PRO A 10 7.23 1.02 11.29
N TRP A 11 7.96 0.37 10.39
CA TRP A 11 8.61 1.08 9.29
C TRP A 11 7.58 1.76 8.39
N SER A 12 6.44 1.08 8.18
CA SER A 12 5.37 1.63 7.34
C SER A 12 4.73 2.86 7.96
N HIS A 13 4.68 2.94 9.28
CA HIS A 13 4.11 4.09 9.99
C HIS A 13 4.93 5.34 9.71
N GLY A 14 6.26 5.23 9.85
CA GLY A 14 7.16 6.36 9.60
C GLY A 14 7.16 6.81 8.14
N VAL A 15 7.13 5.86 7.22
CA VAL A 15 7.07 6.18 5.78
C VAL A 15 5.77 6.88 5.44
N LEU A 16 4.64 6.39 5.99
CA LEU A 16 3.35 7.04 5.76
C LEU A 16 3.36 8.48 6.24
N ASP A 17 3.91 8.74 7.43
CA ASP A 17 3.99 10.10 7.95
C ASP A 17 4.75 11.02 6.99
N LYS A 18 5.83 10.52 6.42
CA LYS A 18 6.61 11.30 5.44
C LYS A 18 5.86 11.53 4.15
N LEU A 19 5.14 10.52 3.66
CA LEU A 19 4.35 10.66 2.44
C LEU A 19 3.23 11.69 2.64
N LEU A 20 2.61 11.71 3.80
CA LEU A 20 1.52 12.65 4.11
C LEU A 20 1.99 14.11 4.17
N LEU A 21 3.29 14.34 4.36
CA LEU A 21 3.84 15.69 4.35
C LEU A 21 4.07 16.24 2.95
N LYS A 22 4.03 15.39 1.93
CA LYS A 22 4.29 15.80 0.55
C LYS A 22 3.01 16.32 -0.09
N THR A 23 2.97 17.61 -0.39
CA THR A 23 1.75 18.25 -0.91
C THR A 23 1.34 17.76 -2.30
N HIS A 24 2.31 17.26 -3.08
CA HIS A 24 2.04 16.75 -4.43
C HIS A 24 1.67 15.26 -4.46
N LEU A 25 1.64 14.59 -3.30
CA LEU A 25 1.25 13.19 -3.19
C LEU A 25 -0.09 13.08 -2.47
N LYS A 26 -0.93 12.20 -2.98
CA LYS A 26 -2.20 11.85 -2.33
C LYS A 26 -2.22 10.34 -2.13
N ILE A 27 -2.59 9.90 -0.93
CA ILE A 27 -2.77 8.48 -0.65
C ILE A 27 -4.21 8.12 -0.98
N GLY A 28 -4.40 7.33 -2.02
CA GLY A 28 -5.72 6.92 -2.47
C GLY A 28 -6.37 5.91 -1.55
N PHE A 29 -5.57 4.99 -1.01
CA PHE A 29 -6.00 4.00 -0.03
C PHE A 29 -4.79 3.46 0.72
N ILE A 30 -5.06 2.85 1.88
CA ILE A 30 -4.06 2.07 2.61
C ILE A 30 -4.61 0.64 2.74
N CYS A 31 -3.87 -0.33 2.22
CA CYS A 31 -4.21 -1.74 2.36
C CYS A 31 -3.35 -2.34 3.46
N VAL A 32 -4.00 -2.82 4.52
CA VAL A 32 -3.33 -3.48 5.64
C VAL A 32 -3.47 -5.00 5.52
N ARG A 33 -2.70 -5.73 6.30
CA ARG A 33 -2.78 -7.19 6.31
C ARG A 33 -4.20 -7.65 6.64
N TYR A 34 -4.62 -8.68 5.94
CA TYR A 34 -5.96 -9.26 6.16
C TYR A 34 -6.04 -9.99 7.51
N ASP A 35 -5.00 -10.74 7.83
CA ASP A 35 -4.97 -11.64 8.99
C ASP A 35 -4.57 -10.94 10.30
N HIS A 36 -3.90 -9.80 10.23
CA HIS A 36 -3.45 -9.05 11.41
C HIS A 36 -3.38 -7.58 11.05
N GLN A 37 -4.51 -6.92 11.15
CA GLN A 37 -4.65 -5.53 10.71
C GLN A 37 -3.94 -4.56 11.64
N ASP A 38 -3.06 -3.76 11.08
CA ASP A 38 -2.25 -2.80 11.82
C ASP A 38 -3.13 -1.66 12.34
N SER A 39 -3.29 -1.58 13.66
CA SER A 39 -4.16 -0.58 14.27
C SER A 39 -3.64 0.84 14.13
N ILE A 40 -2.32 1.01 14.05
CA ILE A 40 -1.71 2.33 13.90
C ILE A 40 -1.96 2.88 12.49
N LEU A 41 -1.80 2.04 11.47
CA LEU A 41 -2.14 2.43 10.10
C LEU A 41 -3.61 2.78 9.97
N LYS A 42 -4.49 2.00 10.60
CA LYS A 42 -5.92 2.28 10.58
C LYS A 42 -6.24 3.61 11.24
N ALA A 43 -5.59 3.92 12.37
CA ALA A 43 -5.79 5.19 13.05
C ALA A 43 -5.30 6.38 12.20
N LYS A 44 -4.14 6.25 11.56
CA LYS A 44 -3.61 7.30 10.69
C LYS A 44 -4.50 7.52 9.47
N ALA A 45 -5.02 6.44 8.90
CA ALA A 45 -5.95 6.52 7.78
C ALA A 45 -7.21 7.28 8.17
N LYS A 46 -7.79 6.93 9.31
CA LYS A 46 -9.01 7.60 9.80
C LYS A 46 -8.77 9.09 10.01
N LYS A 47 -7.65 9.43 10.64
CA LYS A 47 -7.31 10.84 10.90
C LYS A 47 -7.18 11.65 9.60
N ASN A 48 -6.73 11.01 8.53
CA ASN A 48 -6.48 11.67 7.26
C ASN A 48 -7.54 11.39 6.20
N ASN A 49 -8.67 10.77 6.60
CA ASN A 49 -9.77 10.43 5.70
C ASN A 49 -9.35 9.57 4.52
N ILE A 50 -8.48 8.59 4.77
CA ILE A 50 -7.98 7.66 3.76
C ILE A 50 -8.70 6.33 3.93
N PRO A 51 -9.24 5.74 2.84
CA PRO A 51 -9.86 4.42 2.92
C PRO A 51 -8.88 3.34 3.36
N ILE A 52 -9.34 2.45 4.23
CA ILE A 52 -8.61 1.24 4.62
C ILE A 52 -9.17 0.07 3.84
N LEU A 53 -8.29 -0.71 3.24
CA LEU A 53 -8.66 -1.90 2.50
C LEU A 53 -7.95 -3.12 3.08
N THR A 54 -8.56 -4.28 2.90
CA THR A 54 -7.94 -5.58 3.20
C THR A 54 -8.32 -6.56 2.11
N SER A 55 -7.47 -7.54 1.88
CA SER A 55 -7.79 -8.65 1.00
C SER A 55 -6.98 -9.88 1.39
N ALA A 56 -7.64 -11.03 1.49
CA ALA A 56 -6.94 -12.29 1.74
C ALA A 56 -6.01 -12.65 0.58
N ASN A 57 -6.33 -12.18 -0.63
CA ASN A 57 -5.49 -12.35 -1.80
C ASN A 57 -5.58 -11.09 -2.67
N ILE A 58 -4.56 -10.25 -2.60
CA ILE A 58 -4.53 -8.99 -3.35
C ILE A 58 -4.47 -9.21 -4.87
N ASN A 59 -4.08 -10.40 -5.32
CA ASN A 59 -3.99 -10.71 -6.74
C ASN A 59 -5.32 -11.24 -7.31
N ASN A 60 -6.34 -11.29 -6.49
CA ASN A 60 -7.69 -11.68 -6.88
C ASN A 60 -8.27 -10.65 -7.85
N ASP A 61 -8.90 -11.11 -8.92
CA ASP A 61 -9.45 -10.23 -9.96
C ASP A 61 -10.45 -9.22 -9.41
N LYS A 62 -11.30 -9.65 -8.48
CA LYS A 62 -12.29 -8.75 -7.89
C LYS A 62 -11.61 -7.62 -7.13
N PHE A 63 -10.59 -7.92 -6.34
CA PHE A 63 -9.87 -6.90 -5.59
C PHE A 63 -9.16 -5.93 -6.54
N ILE A 64 -8.48 -6.46 -7.54
CA ILE A 64 -7.79 -5.62 -8.54
C ILE A 64 -8.79 -4.70 -9.23
N ASN A 65 -9.95 -5.21 -9.59
CA ASN A 65 -10.98 -4.40 -10.22
C ASN A 65 -11.52 -3.34 -9.27
N ASP A 66 -11.76 -3.71 -8.00
CA ASP A 66 -12.30 -2.79 -7.00
C ASP A 66 -11.37 -1.60 -6.74
N ILE A 67 -10.06 -1.84 -6.68
CA ILE A 67 -9.12 -0.76 -6.40
C ILE A 67 -8.91 0.18 -7.59
N GLY A 68 -9.36 -0.22 -8.77
CA GLY A 68 -9.30 0.64 -9.96
C GLY A 68 -9.99 1.98 -9.77
N LYS A 69 -11.02 2.04 -8.94
CA LYS A 69 -11.77 3.27 -8.67
C LYS A 69 -10.94 4.38 -8.02
N TYR A 70 -9.81 4.03 -7.41
CA TYR A 70 -8.94 5.02 -6.77
C TYR A 70 -8.00 5.70 -7.76
N SER A 71 -7.88 5.16 -8.96
CA SER A 71 -7.05 5.74 -10.04
C SER A 71 -5.61 6.04 -9.60
N CYS A 72 -5.00 5.08 -8.91
CA CYS A 72 -3.63 5.25 -8.43
C CYS A 72 -2.64 5.29 -9.59
N ASP A 73 -1.65 6.16 -9.46
CA ASP A 73 -0.55 6.27 -10.42
C ASP A 73 0.57 5.27 -10.11
N LEU A 74 0.75 4.96 -8.83
CA LEU A 74 1.85 4.16 -8.32
C LEU A 74 1.38 3.39 -7.09
N PHE A 75 1.84 2.15 -6.94
CA PHE A 75 1.70 1.44 -5.68
C PHE A 75 3.02 1.46 -4.93
N VAL A 76 2.94 1.60 -3.61
CA VAL A 76 4.08 1.49 -2.71
C VAL A 76 3.77 0.39 -1.70
N SER A 77 4.67 -0.56 -1.58
CA SER A 77 4.56 -1.65 -0.62
C SER A 77 5.67 -1.51 0.42
N MET A 78 5.30 -1.48 1.70
CA MET A 78 6.25 -1.38 2.80
C MET A 78 6.00 -2.52 3.79
N SER A 79 6.86 -3.53 3.77
CA SER A 79 6.78 -4.69 4.68
C SER A 79 5.45 -5.45 4.59
N PHE A 80 4.80 -5.40 3.45
CA PHE A 80 3.54 -6.09 3.25
C PHE A 80 3.79 -7.59 3.06
N ASN A 81 2.83 -8.42 3.49
CA ASN A 81 3.04 -9.87 3.60
C ASN A 81 2.58 -10.68 2.38
N GLN A 82 2.14 -10.04 1.32
CA GLN A 82 1.71 -10.74 0.10
C GLN A 82 2.60 -10.37 -1.08
N ILE A 83 2.78 -11.34 -1.99
CA ILE A 83 3.54 -11.15 -3.22
C ILE A 83 2.64 -10.48 -4.25
N PHE A 84 3.18 -9.47 -4.96
CA PHE A 84 2.48 -8.79 -6.03
C PHE A 84 2.77 -9.51 -7.34
N LYS A 85 1.73 -10.05 -7.97
CA LYS A 85 1.85 -10.73 -9.26
C LYS A 85 1.66 -9.75 -10.41
N LYS A 86 1.92 -10.21 -11.63
CA LYS A 86 2.00 -9.36 -12.82
C LYS A 86 0.79 -8.44 -13.00
N LYS A 87 -0.42 -8.99 -12.92
CA LYS A 87 -1.64 -8.20 -13.14
C LYS A 87 -1.78 -7.06 -12.12
N MET A 88 -1.43 -7.35 -10.86
CA MET A 88 -1.46 -6.36 -9.81
C MET A 88 -0.40 -5.28 -10.03
N ILE A 89 0.82 -5.69 -10.39
CA ILE A 89 1.94 -4.78 -10.66
C ILE A 89 1.61 -3.82 -11.80
N GLU A 90 0.91 -4.32 -12.83
CA GLU A 90 0.57 -3.55 -14.02
C GLU A 90 -0.66 -2.66 -13.84
N THR A 91 -1.37 -2.79 -12.73
CA THR A 91 -2.59 -2.02 -12.49
C THR A 91 -2.33 -0.51 -12.47
N PRO A 92 -1.35 0.01 -11.71
CA PRO A 92 -1.03 1.43 -11.81
C PRO A 92 -0.06 1.67 -12.97
N PRO A 93 -0.19 2.80 -13.68
CA PRO A 93 0.68 3.06 -14.83
C PRO A 93 2.17 3.12 -14.51
N LEU A 94 2.55 3.52 -13.29
CA LEU A 94 3.94 3.62 -12.90
C LEU A 94 4.46 2.37 -12.18
N GLY A 95 3.61 1.35 -12.01
CA GLY A 95 4.03 0.12 -11.37
C GLY A 95 4.10 0.22 -9.86
N ILE A 96 5.06 -0.47 -9.25
CA ILE A 96 5.16 -0.60 -7.80
C ILE A 96 6.59 -0.40 -7.31
N ILE A 97 6.70 0.27 -6.17
CA ILE A 97 7.93 0.31 -5.37
C ILE A 97 7.72 -0.61 -4.19
N ASN A 98 8.54 -1.65 -4.08
CA ASN A 98 8.42 -2.67 -3.04
C ASN A 98 9.58 -2.58 -2.07
N CYS A 99 9.30 -2.25 -0.82
CA CYS A 99 10.29 -2.10 0.24
C CYS A 99 10.11 -3.16 1.31
N HIS A 100 11.19 -3.81 1.71
CA HIS A 100 11.19 -4.78 2.79
C HIS A 100 12.03 -4.25 3.94
N ALA A 101 11.36 -3.76 5.00
CA ALA A 101 12.04 -3.24 6.17
C ALA A 101 12.93 -4.32 6.79
N GLY A 102 14.16 -3.95 7.12
CA GLY A 102 15.11 -4.88 7.71
C GLY A 102 15.72 -5.87 6.75
N LYS A 103 15.30 -5.88 5.50
CA LYS A 103 15.87 -6.74 4.46
C LYS A 103 16.81 -5.93 3.61
N LEU A 104 17.97 -6.45 3.36
CA LEU A 104 18.98 -5.77 2.57
C LEU A 104 18.95 -6.24 1.13
N PRO A 105 19.42 -5.38 0.21
CA PRO A 105 19.37 -5.70 -1.22
C PRO A 105 20.00 -7.02 -1.61
N PHE A 106 20.96 -7.47 -0.85
CA PHE A 106 21.66 -8.72 -1.20
C PHE A 106 20.83 -9.97 -0.96
N TYR A 107 19.64 -9.84 -0.43
CA TYR A 107 18.73 -10.96 -0.30
C TYR A 107 18.00 -11.32 -1.59
N ARG A 108 18.19 -10.55 -2.60
CA ARG A 108 17.55 -10.82 -3.87
C ARG A 108 18.16 -12.01 -4.56
#